data_cf8c571c7c7ac4702553fd8da1623e77
#
_entry.id   cf8c571c7c7ac4702553fd8da1623e77
#
_cell.length_a   1.000
_cell.length_b   1.000
_cell.length_c   1.000
_cell.angle_alpha   90.00
_cell.angle_beta   90.00
_cell.angle_gamma   90.00
#
_symmetry.space_group_name_H-M   'P 1'
#
loop_
_entity.id
_entity.type
_entity.pdbx_description
1 polymer ?
#
loop_
_entity_poly.entity_id
_entity_poly.type
_entity_poly.pdbx_seq_one_letter_code
_entity_poly.pdbx_strand_id
1 'polypeptide(L)'
;MPHSAKKVYLIHGWAANRHVFDDLIPRLPTYWDIRALDLPGHGDAPFTENFNIAAIAEAFAEEIDAPAHILGWSLGGLVALHLAARRPDKV
;
A
#
# COMPACT_ATOMS: atom_id res chain seq x y z
N MET A 1 21.20 -0.35 -20.26
CA MET A 1 20.71 0.40 -19.09
C MET A 1 19.51 -0.29 -18.51
N PRO A 2 19.62 -0.79 -17.31
CA PRO A 2 18.47 -1.41 -16.70
C PRO A 2 17.40 -0.35 -16.41
N HIS A 3 16.16 -0.70 -16.66
CA HIS A 3 15.05 0.14 -16.24
C HIS A 3 14.91 0.09 -14.73
N SER A 4 14.65 1.24 -14.12
CA SER A 4 14.22 1.25 -12.74
C SER A 4 12.91 0.51 -12.64
N ALA A 5 12.82 -0.45 -11.73
CA ALA A 5 11.57 -1.15 -11.50
C ALA A 5 10.53 -0.16 -10.99
N LYS A 6 9.29 -0.26 -11.53
CA LYS A 6 8.19 0.49 -10.94
C LYS A 6 7.92 -0.07 -9.55
N LYS A 7 7.88 0.83 -8.58
CA LYS A 7 7.46 0.47 -7.23
C LYS A 7 5.95 0.63 -7.13
N VAL A 8 5.27 -0.43 -6.75
CA VAL A 8 3.82 -0.45 -6.63
C VAL A 8 3.45 -1.02 -5.28
N TYR A 9 2.71 -0.26 -4.50
CA TYR A 9 2.19 -0.72 -3.21
C TYR A 9 0.69 -0.99 -3.35
N LEU A 10 0.26 -2.13 -2.82
CA LEU A 10 -1.14 -2.56 -2.88
C LEU A 10 -1.70 -2.55 -1.45
N ILE A 11 -2.85 -1.90 -1.27
CA ILE A 11 -3.48 -1.78 0.04
C ILE A 11 -4.90 -2.34 -0.04
N HIS A 12 -5.17 -3.35 0.78
CA HIS A 12 -6.44 -4.07 0.79
C HIS A 12 -7.55 -3.29 1.52
N GLY A 13 -8.76 -3.82 1.51
CA GLY A 13 -9.90 -3.25 2.21
C GLY A 13 -10.11 -3.81 3.61
N TRP A 14 -11.12 -3.30 4.31
CA TRP A 14 -11.46 -3.70 5.66
C TRP A 14 -11.76 -5.19 5.73
N ALA A 15 -11.27 -5.82 6.79
CA ALA A 15 -11.47 -7.24 7.09
C ALA A 15 -10.82 -8.21 6.09
N ALA A 16 -10.00 -7.70 5.15
CA ALA A 16 -9.20 -8.51 4.25
C ALA A 16 -7.74 -8.54 4.74
N ASN A 17 -6.83 -8.87 3.87
CA ASN A 17 -5.39 -8.77 4.11
C ASN A 17 -4.67 -8.71 2.75
N ARG A 18 -3.33 -8.61 2.79
CA ARG A 18 -2.55 -8.46 1.56
C ARG A 18 -2.74 -9.61 0.56
N HIS A 19 -3.18 -10.78 1.02
CA HIS A 19 -3.34 -11.95 0.17
C HIS A 19 -4.52 -11.85 -0.79
N VAL A 20 -5.39 -10.83 -0.67
CA VAL A 20 -6.42 -10.59 -1.69
C VAL A 20 -5.80 -10.27 -3.05
N PHE A 21 -4.53 -9.88 -3.08
CA PHE A 21 -3.83 -9.56 -4.32
C PHE A 21 -3.03 -10.75 -4.88
N ASP A 22 -3.10 -11.92 -4.25
CA ASP A 22 -2.29 -13.08 -4.67
C ASP A 22 -2.57 -13.51 -6.10
N ASP A 23 -3.82 -13.38 -6.56
CA ASP A 23 -4.17 -13.72 -7.94
C ASP A 23 -3.80 -12.61 -8.94
N LEU A 24 -3.75 -11.36 -8.48
CA LEU A 24 -3.42 -10.22 -9.32
C LEU A 24 -1.93 -10.13 -9.59
N ILE A 25 -1.12 -10.28 -8.55
CA ILE A 25 0.32 -10.03 -8.63
C ILE A 25 1.00 -10.83 -9.75
N PRO A 26 0.72 -12.14 -9.93
CA PRO A 26 1.35 -12.90 -11.02
C PRO A 26 0.97 -12.43 -12.42
N ARG A 27 -0.10 -11.64 -12.55
CA ARG A 27 -0.57 -11.13 -13.84
C ARG A 27 0.03 -9.77 -14.19
N LEU A 28 0.75 -9.17 -13.24
CA LEU A 28 1.42 -7.89 -13.44
C LEU A 28 2.83 -8.12 -13.99
N PRO A 29 3.44 -7.10 -14.62
CA PRO A 29 4.79 -7.27 -15.15
C PRO A 29 5.77 -7.74 -14.07
N THR A 30 6.55 -8.76 -14.38
CA THR A 30 7.47 -9.38 -13.42
C THR A 30 8.60 -8.44 -12.99
N TYR A 31 8.87 -7.40 -13.78
CA TYR A 31 9.91 -6.43 -13.44
C TYR A 31 9.42 -5.29 -12.54
N TRP A 32 8.14 -5.27 -12.17
CA TRP A 32 7.64 -4.31 -11.17
C TRP A 32 8.01 -4.80 -9.78
N ASP A 33 8.42 -3.86 -8.93
CA ASP A 33 8.62 -4.13 -7.50
C ASP A 33 7.29 -3.91 -6.79
N ILE A 34 6.58 -5.01 -6.53
CA ILE A 34 5.23 -4.98 -5.99
C ILE A 34 5.27 -5.39 -4.52
N ARG A 35 4.70 -4.56 -3.69
CA ARG A 35 4.61 -4.81 -2.25
C ARG A 35 3.17 -4.66 -1.80
N ALA A 36 2.60 -5.73 -1.28
CA ALA A 36 1.27 -5.70 -0.69
C ALA A 36 1.41 -5.47 0.81
N LEU A 37 0.68 -4.49 1.32
CA LEU A 37 0.74 -4.10 2.73
C LEU A 37 -0.50 -4.59 3.45
N ASP A 38 -0.33 -4.94 4.73
CA ASP A 38 -1.46 -5.23 5.62
C ASP A 38 -1.84 -3.97 6.39
N LEU A 39 -3.15 -3.66 6.43
CA LEU A 39 -3.65 -2.62 7.31
C LEU A 39 -3.43 -3.02 8.78
N PRO A 40 -3.32 -2.06 9.71
CA PRO A 40 -3.16 -2.40 11.13
C PRO A 40 -4.26 -3.34 11.62
N GLY A 41 -3.88 -4.38 12.35
CA GLY A 41 -4.80 -5.39 12.85
C GLY A 41 -5.28 -6.39 11.83
N HIS A 42 -4.78 -6.32 10.59
CA HIS A 42 -5.13 -7.24 9.51
C HIS A 42 -3.88 -8.03 9.10
N GLY A 43 -4.10 -9.28 8.68
CA GLY A 43 -2.98 -10.14 8.29
C GLY A 43 -1.93 -10.23 9.39
N ASP A 44 -0.69 -9.94 9.04
CA ASP A 44 0.43 -10.00 9.98
C ASP A 44 0.71 -8.67 10.68
N ALA A 45 -0.03 -7.61 10.35
CA ALA A 45 0.19 -6.30 10.95
C ALA A 45 -0.44 -6.23 12.35
N PRO A 46 0.27 -5.70 13.35
CA PRO A 46 -0.30 -5.55 14.69
C PRO A 46 -1.40 -4.49 14.70
N PHE A 47 -2.38 -4.68 15.57
CA PHE A 47 -3.43 -3.70 15.77
C PHE A 47 -2.85 -2.45 16.46
N THR A 48 -3.32 -1.28 16.04
CA THR A 48 -2.97 -0.01 16.69
C THR A 48 -4.22 0.66 17.20
N GLU A 49 -4.12 1.33 18.35
CA GLU A 49 -5.26 2.02 18.96
C GLU A 49 -5.72 3.22 18.10
N ASN A 50 -4.81 3.81 17.35
CA ASN A 50 -5.12 4.94 16.49
C ASN A 50 -5.49 4.48 15.08
N PHE A 51 -6.51 3.64 14.98
CA PHE A 51 -6.97 3.16 13.69
C PHE A 51 -7.82 4.24 13.01
N ASN A 52 -7.16 5.16 12.35
CA ASN A 52 -7.81 6.16 11.51
C ASN A 52 -7.00 6.31 10.22
N ILE A 53 -7.67 6.79 9.16
CA ILE A 53 -7.09 6.81 7.83
C ILE A 53 -5.84 7.67 7.77
N ALA A 54 -5.85 8.84 8.40
CA ALA A 54 -4.70 9.73 8.37
C ALA A 54 -3.47 9.12 9.05
N ALA A 55 -3.67 8.48 10.21
CA ALA A 55 -2.56 7.83 10.93
C ALA A 55 -2.02 6.63 10.15
N ILE A 56 -2.89 5.85 9.52
CA ILE A 56 -2.50 4.72 8.69
C ILE A 56 -1.68 5.21 7.50
N ALA A 57 -2.13 6.26 6.84
CA ALA A 57 -1.41 6.84 5.70
C ALA A 57 -0.01 7.31 6.11
N GLU A 58 0.13 7.98 7.27
CA GLU A 58 1.44 8.40 7.75
C GLU A 58 2.35 7.21 8.06
N ALA A 59 1.81 6.16 8.67
CA ALA A 59 2.59 4.96 8.95
C ALA A 59 3.08 4.29 7.66
N PHE A 60 2.22 4.21 6.64
CA PHE A 60 2.63 3.64 5.35
C PHE A 60 3.62 4.55 4.63
N ALA A 61 3.50 5.88 4.77
CA ALA A 61 4.45 6.81 4.18
C ALA A 61 5.88 6.54 4.67
N GLU A 62 6.04 6.13 5.93
CA GLU A 62 7.35 5.79 6.47
C GLU A 62 7.95 4.53 5.83
N GLU A 63 7.11 3.63 5.31
CA GLU A 63 7.58 2.42 4.63
C GLU A 63 7.93 2.67 3.17
N ILE A 64 7.44 3.76 2.59
CA ILE A 64 7.71 4.10 1.19
C ILE A 64 8.98 4.96 1.13
N ASP A 65 10.06 4.36 0.69
CA ASP A 65 11.37 5.01 0.67
C ASP A 65 11.66 5.81 -0.61
N ALA A 66 10.79 5.70 -1.61
CA ALA A 66 10.88 6.46 -2.87
C ALA A 66 9.48 6.63 -3.43
N PRO A 67 9.24 7.63 -4.29
CA PRO A 67 7.94 7.79 -4.91
C PRO A 67 7.47 6.49 -5.57
N ALA A 68 6.22 6.13 -5.37
CA ALA A 68 5.68 4.86 -5.83
C ALA A 68 4.25 5.02 -6.33
N HIS A 69 3.80 4.05 -7.10
CA HIS A 69 2.39 3.93 -7.47
C HIS A 69 1.65 3.23 -6.32
N ILE A 70 0.49 3.71 -6.00
CA ILE A 70 -0.33 3.15 -4.92
C ILE A 70 -1.65 2.70 -5.51
N LEU A 71 -2.01 1.45 -5.31
CA LEU A 71 -3.32 0.92 -5.65
C LEU A 71 -4.01 0.53 -4.36
N GLY A 72 -5.17 1.13 -4.11
CA GLY A 72 -5.95 0.80 -2.93
C GLY A 72 -7.33 0.29 -3.31
N TRP A 73 -7.80 -0.74 -2.61
CA TRP A 73 -9.13 -1.27 -2.77
C TRP A 73 -9.97 -0.92 -1.55
N SER A 74 -11.15 -0.29 -1.76
CA SER A 74 -12.07 0.07 -0.69
C SER A 74 -11.40 0.96 0.36
N LEU A 75 -11.31 0.54 1.63
CA LEU A 75 -10.62 1.29 2.68
C LEU A 75 -9.17 1.60 2.28
N GLY A 76 -8.50 0.65 1.63
CA GLY A 76 -7.16 0.87 1.11
C GLY A 76 -7.11 2.02 0.09
N GLY A 77 -8.18 2.21 -0.66
CA GLY A 77 -8.30 3.34 -1.59
C GLY A 77 -8.35 4.68 -0.87
N LEU A 78 -9.05 4.74 0.27
CA LEU A 78 -9.07 5.96 1.09
C LEU A 78 -7.70 6.26 1.67
N VAL A 79 -6.99 5.22 2.12
CA VAL A 79 -5.61 5.38 2.60
C VAL A 79 -4.72 5.91 1.49
N ALA A 80 -4.86 5.35 0.27
CA ALA A 80 -4.08 5.80 -0.89
C ALA A 80 -4.34 7.28 -1.21
N LEU A 81 -5.59 7.72 -1.14
CA LEU A 81 -5.94 9.13 -1.36
C LEU A 81 -5.31 10.04 -0.31
N HIS A 82 -5.34 9.63 0.95
CA HIS A 82 -4.70 10.38 2.02
C HIS A 82 -3.18 10.46 1.82
N LEU A 83 -2.55 9.35 1.41
CA LEU A 83 -1.13 9.35 1.06
C LEU A 83 -0.82 10.38 -0.02
N ALA A 84 -1.58 10.38 -1.10
CA ALA A 84 -1.35 11.30 -2.22
C ALA A 84 -1.55 12.76 -1.79
N ALA A 85 -2.54 13.02 -0.95
CA ALA A 85 -2.85 14.39 -0.51
C ALA A 85 -1.86 14.90 0.52
N ARG A 86 -1.46 14.05 1.48
CA ARG A 86 -0.63 14.47 2.61
C ARG A 86 0.86 14.32 2.35
N ARG A 87 1.23 13.31 1.56
CA ARG A 87 2.63 12.99 1.26
C ARG A 87 2.82 12.82 -0.25
N PRO A 88 2.64 13.90 -1.02
CA PRO A 88 2.82 13.81 -2.48
C PRO A 88 4.26 13.46 -2.88
N ASP A 89 5.22 13.60 -1.95
CA ASP A 89 6.59 13.17 -2.17
C ASP A 89 6.74 11.63 -2.24
N LYS A 90 5.72 10.88 -1.80
CA LYS A 90 5.75 9.42 -1.75
C LYS A 90 4.93 8.75 -2.85
N VAL A 91 4.11 9.52 -3.56
CA VAL A 91 3.18 8.95 -4.55
C VAL A 91 3.44 9.49 -5.95
#